data_114859ce06cbf44ca1e043b0d079e988
#
_entry.id   114859ce06cbf44ca1e043b0d079e988
#
_cell.length_a   1.000
_cell.length_b   1.000
_cell.length_c   1.000
_cell.angle_alpha   90.00
_cell.angle_beta   90.00
_cell.angle_gamma   90.00
#
_symmetry.space_group_name_H-M   'P 1'
#
loop_
_entity.id
_entity.type
_entity.pdbx_description
1 polymer ?
#
loop_
_entity_poly.entity_id
_entity_poly.type
_entity_poly.pdbx_seq_one_letter_code
_entity_poly.pdbx_strand_id
1 'polypeptide(L)'
;MRSIPDPGFAEDDGGADPVVAAALATYDRAGAVEPSAHLEALAVLQDSRVLVPVVAILDEMEQGGVPGEGSGLPREKSSDMAAVLMTGRDGRTALLAFTSTASLDRWGQSYAGGEARPVPVPARQAASAALQDQAAALLVDVAGPVLFVVEGEDLEALAAGHRLVCLEDRWAWVQNP
;
A
#
# COMPACT_ATOMS: atom_id res chain seq x y z
N MET A 1 -14.27 19.12 -20.10
CA MET A 1 -14.28 18.95 -18.63
C MET A 1 -13.76 17.56 -18.32
N ARG A 2 -12.53 17.41 -17.81
CA ARG A 2 -12.03 16.10 -17.38
C ARG A 2 -12.64 15.80 -16.01
N SER A 3 -13.49 14.79 -15.95
CA SER A 3 -14.00 14.26 -14.69
C SER A 3 -12.81 13.63 -13.95
N ILE A 4 -12.52 14.10 -12.74
CA ILE A 4 -11.61 13.41 -11.83
C ILE A 4 -12.34 12.13 -11.43
N PRO A 5 -11.75 10.94 -11.63
CA PRO A 5 -12.38 9.71 -11.17
C PRO A 5 -12.63 9.82 -9.67
N ASP A 6 -13.83 9.45 -9.23
CA ASP A 6 -14.14 9.30 -7.81
C ASP A 6 -13.20 8.24 -7.22
N PRO A 7 -12.37 8.56 -6.20
CA PRO A 7 -11.46 7.58 -5.59
C PRO A 7 -12.20 6.47 -4.84
N GLY A 8 -13.53 6.50 -4.78
CA GLY A 8 -14.35 5.47 -4.12
C GLY A 8 -14.34 5.52 -2.58
N PHE A 9 -13.62 6.46 -2.00
CA PHE A 9 -13.43 6.58 -0.53
C PHE A 9 -13.68 7.99 -0.01
N ALA A 10 -14.63 8.72 -0.62
CA ALA A 10 -14.91 10.13 -0.29
C ALA A 10 -15.35 10.34 1.18
N GLU A 11 -15.89 9.30 1.82
CA GLU A 11 -16.32 9.33 3.24
C GLU A 11 -15.37 8.57 4.17
N ASP A 12 -14.15 8.25 3.70
CA ASP A 12 -13.14 7.57 4.52
C ASP A 12 -12.61 8.53 5.60
N ASP A 13 -12.88 8.23 6.84
CA ASP A 13 -12.38 9.00 8.01
C ASP A 13 -10.93 8.66 8.37
N GLY A 14 -10.29 7.76 7.63
CA GLY A 14 -8.94 7.27 7.90
C GLY A 14 -8.84 6.29 9.06
N GLY A 15 -9.96 5.87 9.64
CA GLY A 15 -10.01 4.87 10.69
C GLY A 15 -9.68 3.48 10.18
N ALA A 16 -9.22 2.59 11.08
CA ALA A 16 -9.08 1.18 10.74
C ALA A 16 -10.46 0.52 10.64
N ASP A 17 -10.68 -0.28 9.60
CA ASP A 17 -11.85 -1.15 9.54
C ASP A 17 -11.81 -2.12 10.74
N PRO A 18 -12.86 -2.16 11.58
CA PRO A 18 -12.87 -3.00 12.77
C PRO A 18 -12.78 -4.50 12.46
N VAL A 19 -13.25 -4.94 11.29
CA VAL A 19 -13.16 -6.34 10.88
C VAL A 19 -11.72 -6.70 10.52
N VAL A 20 -11.02 -5.82 9.78
CA VAL A 20 -9.59 -5.96 9.48
C VAL A 20 -8.77 -5.94 10.77
N ALA A 21 -9.02 -4.98 11.66
CA ALA A 21 -8.29 -4.87 12.93
C ALA A 21 -8.46 -6.13 13.79
N ALA A 22 -9.67 -6.69 13.86
CA ALA A 22 -9.95 -7.93 14.60
C ALA A 22 -9.24 -9.15 13.96
N ALA A 23 -9.23 -9.26 12.63
CA ALA A 23 -8.54 -10.34 11.92
C ALA A 23 -7.02 -10.28 12.13
N LEU A 24 -6.42 -9.09 12.02
CA LEU A 24 -5.00 -8.88 12.29
C LEU A 24 -4.62 -9.18 13.74
N ALA A 25 -5.46 -8.77 14.72
CA ALA A 25 -5.24 -9.10 16.12
C ALA A 25 -5.36 -10.61 16.40
N THR A 26 -6.18 -11.34 15.65
CA THR A 26 -6.26 -12.80 15.73
C THR A 26 -5.00 -13.44 15.16
N TYR A 27 -4.55 -12.97 13.98
CA TYR A 27 -3.29 -13.39 13.37
C TYR A 27 -2.09 -13.19 14.31
N ASP A 28 -1.98 -12.02 14.96
CA ASP A 28 -0.89 -11.71 15.90
C ASP A 28 -0.86 -12.67 17.10
N ARG A 29 -2.04 -12.98 17.65
CA ARG A 29 -2.18 -13.92 18.78
C ARG A 29 -1.89 -15.37 18.40
N ALA A 30 -2.25 -15.78 17.19
CA ALA A 30 -1.98 -17.12 16.69
C ALA A 30 -0.48 -17.34 16.43
N GLY A 31 0.25 -16.27 16.08
CA GLY A 31 1.66 -16.34 15.75
C GLY A 31 1.93 -17.23 14.55
N ALA A 32 3.20 -17.65 14.40
CA ALA A 32 3.62 -18.51 13.28
C ALA A 32 3.13 -19.98 13.41
N VAL A 33 2.36 -20.29 14.45
CA VAL A 33 1.94 -21.66 14.75
C VAL A 33 0.70 -22.10 13.94
N GLU A 34 -0.13 -21.13 13.54
CA GLU A 34 -1.36 -21.39 12.78
C GLU A 34 -1.31 -20.73 11.39
N PRO A 35 -0.92 -21.46 10.35
CA PRO A 35 -0.89 -20.93 8.98
C PRO A 35 -2.25 -20.43 8.48
N SER A 36 -3.35 -21.00 8.98
CA SER A 36 -4.71 -20.57 8.64
C SER A 36 -4.99 -19.13 9.08
N ALA A 37 -4.42 -18.67 10.19
CA ALA A 37 -4.64 -17.32 10.70
C ALA A 37 -4.12 -16.23 9.74
N HIS A 38 -3.03 -16.51 9.01
CA HIS A 38 -2.55 -15.64 7.93
C HIS A 38 -3.57 -15.54 6.79
N LEU A 39 -4.06 -16.68 6.33
CA LEU A 39 -5.04 -16.73 5.23
C LEU A 39 -6.39 -16.13 5.62
N GLU A 40 -6.82 -16.30 6.88
CA GLU A 40 -8.01 -15.65 7.42
C GLU A 40 -7.87 -14.13 7.42
N ALA A 41 -6.75 -13.60 7.89
CA ALA A 41 -6.47 -12.16 7.87
C ALA A 41 -6.40 -11.63 6.43
N LEU A 42 -5.76 -12.37 5.52
CA LEU A 42 -5.66 -12.02 4.11
C LEU A 42 -7.02 -12.03 3.41
N ALA A 43 -7.88 -13.00 3.74
CA ALA A 43 -9.25 -13.08 3.19
C ALA A 43 -10.13 -11.88 3.59
N VAL A 44 -9.89 -11.30 4.75
CA VAL A 44 -10.55 -10.05 5.17
C VAL A 44 -9.90 -8.85 4.49
N LEU A 45 -8.57 -8.80 4.44
CA LEU A 45 -7.81 -7.69 3.87
C LEU A 45 -8.08 -7.51 2.37
N GLN A 46 -8.26 -8.59 1.61
CA GLN A 46 -8.43 -8.55 0.15
C GLN A 46 -9.58 -7.66 -0.32
N ASP A 47 -10.63 -7.52 0.48
CA ASP A 47 -11.81 -6.71 0.17
C ASP A 47 -11.81 -5.34 0.89
N SER A 48 -10.70 -5.01 1.55
CA SER A 48 -10.57 -3.81 2.37
C SER A 48 -9.79 -2.72 1.65
N ARG A 49 -9.90 -1.51 2.18
CA ARG A 49 -9.08 -0.37 1.80
C ARG A 49 -7.82 -0.33 2.65
N VAL A 50 -6.72 0.07 2.04
CA VAL A 50 -5.46 0.43 2.71
C VAL A 50 -5.04 1.85 2.32
N LEU A 51 -4.23 2.48 3.16
CA LEU A 51 -3.61 3.77 2.90
C LEU A 51 -2.17 3.55 2.43
N VAL A 52 -1.88 3.93 1.19
CA VAL A 52 -0.51 3.89 0.65
C VAL A 52 0.11 5.27 0.84
N PRO A 53 1.27 5.37 1.51
CA PRO A 53 1.98 6.64 1.63
C PRO A 53 2.61 7.01 0.29
N VAL A 54 2.37 8.25 -0.15
CA VAL A 54 2.99 8.80 -1.35
C VAL A 54 3.75 10.07 -1.01
N VAL A 55 4.87 10.29 -1.67
CA VAL A 55 5.70 11.48 -1.57
C VAL A 55 5.81 12.19 -2.90
N ALA A 56 5.91 13.51 -2.88
CA ALA A 56 6.18 14.27 -4.09
C ALA A 56 7.64 14.10 -4.49
N ILE A 57 7.86 13.64 -5.73
CA ILE A 57 9.19 13.67 -6.34
C ILE A 57 9.38 15.06 -6.94
N LEU A 58 10.34 15.81 -6.40
CA LEU A 58 10.82 17.02 -7.05
C LEU A 58 11.82 16.57 -8.11
N ASP A 59 11.47 16.71 -9.38
CA ASP A 59 12.46 16.57 -10.46
C ASP A 59 13.59 17.59 -10.25
N GLU A 60 14.74 17.13 -9.75
CA GLU A 60 16.00 17.88 -9.73
C GLU A 60 16.62 17.95 -11.16
N MET A 61 15.83 18.23 -12.15
CA MET A 61 16.34 18.56 -13.46
C MET A 61 16.08 20.02 -13.78
N GLU A 62 17.04 20.86 -13.39
CA GLU A 62 17.59 21.99 -14.13
C GLU A 62 18.38 22.92 -13.21
N GLN A 63 19.50 22.44 -12.68
CA GLN A 63 20.62 23.32 -12.37
C GLN A 63 21.70 23.20 -13.47
N GLY A 64 21.39 23.77 -14.62
CA GLY A 64 22.30 23.76 -15.75
C GLY A 64 21.83 24.62 -16.93
N GLY A 65 21.05 25.63 -16.68
CA GLY A 65 20.63 26.62 -17.68
C GLY A 65 21.50 27.88 -17.59
N VAL A 66 22.35 28.09 -18.59
CA VAL A 66 23.04 29.36 -18.87
C VAL A 66 22.00 30.48 -18.98
N PRO A 67 22.23 31.69 -18.38
CA PRO A 67 21.32 32.82 -18.55
C PRO A 67 21.39 33.35 -19.96
N GLY A 68 20.34 33.15 -20.75
CA GLY A 68 20.25 33.67 -22.10
C GLY A 68 18.88 33.48 -22.73
N GLU A 69 18.07 34.55 -22.69
CA GLU A 69 17.00 34.91 -23.61
C GLU A 69 16.00 33.83 -24.10
N GLY A 70 14.74 34.00 -23.74
CA GLY A 70 13.64 33.40 -24.50
C GLY A 70 12.40 33.17 -23.66
N SER A 71 11.46 34.07 -23.75
CA SER A 71 10.01 33.94 -23.53
C SER A 71 9.53 32.48 -23.38
N GLY A 72 9.52 31.95 -22.18
CA GLY A 72 8.92 30.66 -21.85
C GLY A 72 7.80 30.86 -20.87
N LEU A 73 6.57 30.52 -21.28
CA LEU A 73 5.41 30.34 -20.39
C LEU A 73 5.84 29.48 -19.19
N PRO A 74 5.30 29.74 -17.99
CA PRO A 74 5.59 28.89 -16.84
C PRO A 74 5.13 27.47 -17.19
N ARG A 75 6.11 26.52 -17.32
CA ARG A 75 5.80 25.12 -17.34
C ARG A 75 5.17 24.76 -16.01
N GLU A 76 3.95 24.24 -16.04
CA GLU A 76 3.35 23.64 -14.88
C GLU A 76 4.38 22.62 -14.32
N LYS A 77 4.81 22.85 -13.08
CA LYS A 77 5.58 21.87 -12.32
C LYS A 77 4.68 20.66 -12.13
N SER A 78 4.84 19.65 -12.96
CA SER A 78 4.28 18.35 -12.69
C SER A 78 5.09 17.76 -11.53
N SER A 79 4.55 17.75 -10.34
CA SER A 79 5.10 16.98 -9.24
C SER A 79 4.58 15.55 -9.40
N ASP A 80 5.46 14.66 -9.83
CA ASP A 80 5.16 13.23 -9.84
C ASP A 80 5.10 12.73 -8.40
N MET A 81 4.12 11.90 -8.10
CA MET A 81 3.95 11.30 -6.78
C MET A 81 4.36 9.84 -6.86
N ALA A 82 5.24 9.43 -5.95
CA ALA A 82 5.66 8.04 -5.85
C ALA A 82 5.21 7.42 -4.53
N ALA A 83 4.83 6.15 -4.60
CA ALA A 83 4.59 5.35 -3.41
C ALA A 83 5.90 5.09 -2.65
N VAL A 84 5.81 5.02 -1.32
CA VAL A 84 6.99 4.79 -0.49
C VAL A 84 7.30 3.30 -0.44
N LEU A 85 8.52 2.96 -0.87
CA LEU A 85 9.08 1.61 -0.74
C LEU A 85 10.04 1.55 0.45
N MET A 86 10.05 0.42 1.14
CA MET A 86 11.02 0.10 2.17
C MET A 86 11.97 -0.99 1.65
N THR A 87 13.27 -0.80 1.86
CA THR A 87 14.28 -1.83 1.55
C THR A 87 14.66 -2.58 2.82
N GLY A 88 14.48 -3.89 2.80
CA GLY A 88 14.88 -4.78 3.87
C GLY A 88 16.41 -4.94 3.96
N ARG A 89 16.89 -5.54 5.04
CA ARG A 89 18.33 -5.84 5.23
C ARG A 89 18.87 -6.84 4.20
N ASP A 90 17.98 -7.64 3.63
CA ASP A 90 18.25 -8.61 2.56
C ASP A 90 18.26 -8.00 1.16
N GLY A 91 18.05 -6.68 1.05
CA GLY A 91 18.01 -5.93 -0.21
C GLY A 91 16.68 -6.02 -0.96
N ARG A 92 15.70 -6.80 -0.47
CA ARG A 92 14.37 -6.83 -1.07
C ARG A 92 13.61 -5.55 -0.73
N THR A 93 12.84 -5.06 -1.69
CA THR A 93 11.94 -3.92 -1.49
C THR A 93 10.53 -4.39 -1.19
N ALA A 94 9.80 -3.60 -0.42
CA ALA A 94 8.40 -3.81 -0.13
C ALA A 94 7.62 -2.50 -0.22
N LEU A 95 6.39 -2.55 -0.72
CA LEU A 95 5.48 -1.41 -0.71
C LEU A 95 4.86 -1.30 0.69
N LEU A 96 4.80 -0.07 1.21
CA LEU A 96 4.15 0.19 2.49
C LEU A 96 2.65 0.45 2.29
N ALA A 97 1.85 -0.11 3.20
CA ALA A 97 0.42 0.16 3.32
C ALA A 97 0.01 0.22 4.79
N PHE A 98 -1.05 0.94 5.08
CA PHE A 98 -1.54 1.12 6.44
C PHE A 98 -3.05 0.92 6.51
N THR A 99 -3.55 0.32 7.59
CA THR A 99 -4.99 0.15 7.79
C THR A 99 -5.66 1.43 8.27
N SER A 100 -4.89 2.36 8.87
CA SER A 100 -5.41 3.62 9.41
C SER A 100 -4.40 4.76 9.31
N THR A 101 -4.91 5.99 9.41
CA THR A 101 -4.07 7.18 9.58
C THR A 101 -3.24 7.12 10.85
N ALA A 102 -3.76 6.55 11.93
CA ALA A 102 -3.03 6.39 13.19
C ALA A 102 -1.80 5.48 13.05
N SER A 103 -1.89 4.38 12.27
CA SER A 103 -0.73 3.53 12.00
C SER A 103 0.27 4.19 11.04
N LEU A 104 -0.22 4.93 10.04
CA LEU A 104 0.61 5.72 9.14
C LEU A 104 1.35 6.85 9.88
N ASP A 105 0.67 7.60 10.73
CA ASP A 105 1.27 8.69 11.51
C ASP A 105 2.37 8.17 12.45
N ARG A 106 2.14 7.02 13.07
CA ARG A 106 3.15 6.38 13.94
C ARG A 106 4.41 6.02 13.16
N TRP A 107 4.28 5.50 11.95
CA TRP A 107 5.40 5.26 11.06
C TRP A 107 6.04 6.57 10.60
N GLY A 108 5.23 7.57 10.23
CA GLY A 108 5.67 8.88 9.76
C GLY A 108 6.59 9.62 10.70
N GLN A 109 6.45 9.40 12.03
CA GLN A 109 7.33 10.00 13.06
C GLN A 109 8.80 9.57 12.92
N SER A 110 9.05 8.40 12.35
CA SER A 110 10.40 7.86 12.12
C SER A 110 10.88 7.98 10.67
N TYR A 111 10.01 8.44 9.77
CA TYR A 111 10.31 8.53 8.35
C TYR A 111 11.03 9.84 8.02
N ALA A 112 12.25 9.74 7.47
CA ALA A 112 13.09 10.88 7.14
C ALA A 112 12.93 11.38 5.69
N GLY A 113 12.10 10.74 4.88
CA GLY A 113 11.98 11.00 3.42
C GLY A 113 11.01 12.14 3.05
N GLY A 114 10.62 12.99 4.00
CA GLY A 114 9.70 14.10 3.75
C GLY A 114 8.26 13.81 4.18
N GLU A 115 7.34 14.70 3.83
CA GLU A 115 5.93 14.55 4.18
C GLU A 115 5.26 13.52 3.25
N ALA A 116 4.88 12.38 3.83
CA ALA A 116 4.12 11.38 3.13
C ALA A 116 2.62 11.65 3.25
N ARG A 117 1.88 11.57 2.14
CA ARG A 117 0.43 11.73 2.10
C ARG A 117 -0.24 10.38 1.95
N PRO A 118 -1.31 10.09 2.72
CA PRO A 118 -2.07 8.86 2.55
C PRO A 118 -2.93 8.92 1.28
N VAL A 119 -2.85 7.86 0.48
CA VAL A 119 -3.78 7.63 -0.64
C VAL A 119 -4.57 6.36 -0.33
N PRO A 120 -5.90 6.47 -0.14
CA PRO A 120 -6.73 5.30 0.08
C PRO A 120 -6.91 4.54 -1.24
N VAL A 121 -6.61 3.25 -1.21
CA VAL A 121 -6.77 2.35 -2.35
C VAL A 121 -7.29 0.98 -1.88
N PRO A 122 -7.98 0.21 -2.73
CA PRO A 122 -8.27 -1.20 -2.43
C PRO A 122 -6.97 -1.97 -2.20
N ALA A 123 -6.95 -2.93 -1.27
CA ALA A 123 -5.77 -3.75 -0.98
C ALA A 123 -5.23 -4.46 -2.24
N ARG A 124 -6.12 -4.89 -3.15
CA ARG A 124 -5.77 -5.49 -4.46
C ARG A 124 -4.99 -4.52 -5.34
N GLN A 125 -5.37 -3.25 -5.34
CA GLN A 125 -4.67 -2.23 -6.12
C GLN A 125 -3.30 -1.92 -5.50
N ALA A 126 -3.17 -1.90 -4.18
CA ALA A 126 -1.88 -1.79 -3.50
C ALA A 126 -0.95 -2.97 -3.85
N ALA A 127 -1.47 -4.20 -3.88
CA ALA A 127 -0.72 -5.38 -4.31
C ALA A 127 -0.25 -5.26 -5.78
N SER A 128 -1.14 -4.80 -6.67
CA SER A 128 -0.78 -4.56 -8.08
C SER A 128 0.31 -3.48 -8.22
N ALA A 129 0.22 -2.39 -7.46
CA ALA A 129 1.24 -1.35 -7.44
C ALA A 129 2.58 -1.88 -6.91
N ALA A 130 2.57 -2.72 -5.87
CA ALA A 130 3.79 -3.35 -5.35
C ALA A 130 4.52 -4.14 -6.45
N LEU A 131 3.81 -4.96 -7.23
CA LEU A 131 4.42 -5.71 -8.32
C LEU A 131 4.90 -4.83 -9.47
N GLN A 132 4.18 -3.75 -9.81
CA GLN A 132 4.61 -2.77 -10.82
C GLN A 132 5.91 -2.08 -10.43
N ASP A 133 6.09 -1.77 -9.15
CA ASP A 133 7.30 -1.19 -8.58
C ASP A 133 8.38 -2.24 -8.25
N GLN A 134 8.20 -3.49 -8.70
CA GLN A 134 9.11 -4.61 -8.48
C GLN A 134 9.37 -4.90 -6.99
N ALA A 135 8.42 -4.56 -6.13
CA ALA A 135 8.48 -4.90 -4.72
C ALA A 135 8.17 -6.39 -4.52
N ALA A 136 8.92 -7.02 -3.62
CA ALA A 136 8.77 -8.43 -3.28
C ALA A 136 7.62 -8.71 -2.30
N ALA A 137 7.12 -7.65 -1.64
CA ALA A 137 6.08 -7.77 -0.63
C ALA A 137 5.25 -6.48 -0.50
N LEU A 138 4.05 -6.63 0.05
CA LEU A 138 3.24 -5.55 0.60
C LEU A 138 3.32 -5.65 2.13
N LEU A 139 3.83 -4.61 2.79
CA LEU A 139 3.91 -4.53 4.25
C LEU A 139 2.77 -3.69 4.78
N VAL A 140 1.88 -4.31 5.54
CA VAL A 140 0.75 -3.63 6.17
C VAL A 140 1.08 -3.34 7.62
N ASP A 141 0.90 -2.08 8.04
CA ASP A 141 1.10 -1.59 9.42
C ASP A 141 2.50 -1.88 9.99
N VAL A 142 3.55 -1.56 9.26
CA VAL A 142 4.96 -1.80 9.65
C VAL A 142 5.34 -1.20 11.01
N ALA A 143 4.68 -0.14 11.45
CA ALA A 143 4.86 0.48 12.78
C ALA A 143 3.79 0.05 13.80
N GLY A 144 3.06 -1.00 13.52
CA GLY A 144 2.05 -1.56 14.40
C GLY A 144 0.63 -0.99 14.19
N PRO A 145 -0.37 -1.54 14.86
CA PRO A 145 -0.28 -2.48 16.00
C PRO A 145 0.17 -3.89 15.63
N VAL A 146 -0.12 -4.37 14.42
CA VAL A 146 0.28 -5.70 13.95
C VAL A 146 0.89 -5.58 12.56
N LEU A 147 2.15 -5.96 12.42
CA LEU A 147 2.77 -6.08 11.10
C LEU A 147 2.19 -7.29 10.37
N PHE A 148 1.63 -7.06 9.18
CA PHE A 148 1.14 -8.11 8.30
C PHE A 148 1.87 -8.03 6.96
N VAL A 149 2.36 -9.17 6.47
CA VAL A 149 3.17 -9.26 5.25
C VAL A 149 2.43 -10.09 4.21
N VAL A 150 2.25 -9.53 3.02
CA VAL A 150 1.73 -10.27 1.86
C VAL A 150 2.84 -10.39 0.84
N GLU A 151 3.29 -11.60 0.55
CA GLU A 151 4.41 -11.87 -0.37
C GLU A 151 4.18 -13.14 -1.20
N GLY A 152 5.02 -13.36 -2.21
CA GLY A 152 5.00 -14.57 -3.04
C GLY A 152 3.66 -14.75 -3.77
N GLU A 153 3.16 -15.99 -3.76
CA GLU A 153 1.93 -16.36 -4.45
C GLU A 153 0.70 -15.57 -3.98
N ASP A 154 0.63 -15.24 -2.68
CA ASP A 154 -0.46 -14.46 -2.12
C ASP A 154 -0.48 -13.03 -2.67
N LEU A 155 0.69 -12.41 -2.82
CA LEU A 155 0.80 -11.08 -3.42
C LEU A 155 0.41 -11.09 -4.90
N GLU A 156 0.88 -12.08 -5.65
CA GLU A 156 0.58 -12.25 -7.08
C GLU A 156 -0.91 -12.50 -7.32
N ALA A 157 -1.51 -13.40 -6.55
CA ALA A 157 -2.92 -13.72 -6.66
C ALA A 157 -3.82 -12.55 -6.28
N LEU A 158 -3.49 -11.83 -5.20
CA LEU A 158 -4.19 -10.63 -4.78
C LEU A 158 -4.11 -9.53 -5.84
N ALA A 159 -2.93 -9.30 -6.42
CA ALA A 159 -2.69 -8.32 -7.48
C ALA A 159 -3.42 -8.68 -8.78
N ALA A 160 -3.52 -9.97 -9.10
CA ALA A 160 -4.29 -10.47 -10.25
C ALA A 160 -5.81 -10.36 -10.06
N GLY A 161 -6.28 -9.96 -8.87
CA GLY A 161 -7.70 -9.84 -8.57
C GLY A 161 -8.37 -11.18 -8.26
N HIS A 162 -7.59 -12.23 -8.00
CA HIS A 162 -8.13 -13.50 -7.51
C HIS A 162 -8.78 -13.30 -6.13
N ARG A 163 -9.68 -14.20 -5.78
CA ARG A 163 -10.36 -14.19 -4.48
C ARG A 163 -9.90 -15.38 -3.64
N LEU A 164 -9.40 -15.08 -2.44
CA LEU A 164 -9.09 -16.12 -1.46
C LEU A 164 -10.37 -16.56 -0.77
N VAL A 165 -10.67 -17.84 -0.83
CA VAL A 165 -11.86 -18.45 -0.24
C VAL A 165 -11.48 -19.67 0.56
N CYS A 166 -12.24 -19.96 1.63
CA CYS A 166 -12.17 -21.19 2.39
C CYS A 166 -13.31 -22.11 1.97
N LEU A 167 -12.99 -23.27 1.46
CA LEU A 167 -13.94 -24.31 1.05
C LEU A 167 -13.60 -25.61 1.78
N GLU A 168 -14.53 -26.13 2.59
CA GLU A 168 -14.35 -27.39 3.33
C GLU A 168 -13.00 -27.41 4.11
N ASP A 169 -12.74 -26.34 4.88
CA ASP A 169 -11.51 -26.13 5.68
C ASP A 169 -10.21 -26.06 4.86
N ARG A 170 -10.30 -25.81 3.56
CA ARG A 170 -9.15 -25.60 2.69
C ARG A 170 -9.19 -24.21 2.04
N TRP A 171 -8.09 -23.50 2.11
CA TRP A 171 -7.92 -22.21 1.46
C TRP A 171 -7.49 -22.36 0.02
N ALA A 172 -8.06 -21.59 -0.86
CA ALA A 172 -7.71 -21.56 -2.28
C ALA A 172 -7.95 -20.18 -2.89
N TRP A 173 -7.07 -19.79 -3.79
CA TRP A 173 -7.29 -18.66 -4.67
C TRP A 173 -8.14 -19.08 -5.86
N VAL A 174 -9.23 -18.35 -6.10
CA VAL A 174 -10.11 -18.56 -7.24
C VAL A 174 -10.14 -17.31 -8.12
N GLN A 175 -10.22 -17.50 -9.42
CA GLN A 175 -10.40 -16.40 -10.35
C GLN A 175 -11.78 -15.77 -10.12
N ASN A 176 -11.83 -14.46 -10.09
CA ASN A 176 -13.09 -13.75 -10.04
C ASN A 176 -13.70 -13.78 -11.45
N PRO A 177 -14.97 -14.22 -11.62
CA PRO A 177 -15.61 -14.34 -12.95
C PRO A 177 -15.78 -12.99 -13.64
#